data_e43f1fc9ad9f1e7a8368e75f3b82fa85
#
_entry.id   e43f1fc9ad9f1e7a8368e75f3b82fa85
#
_cell.length_a   1.000
_cell.length_b   1.000
_cell.length_c   1.000
_cell.angle_alpha   90.00
_cell.angle_beta   90.00
_cell.angle_gamma   90.00
#
_symmetry.space_group_name_H-M   'P 1'
#
loop_
_entity.id
_entity.type
_entity.pdbx_description
1 polymer ?
#
loop_
_entity_poly.entity_id
_entity_poly.type
_entity_poly.pdbx_seq_one_letter_code
_entity_poly.pdbx_strand_id
1 'polypeptide(L)'
;LAYGNQRPLSATWTVTGSGACVLSGTLPVPEIPEKTDPLISAEGCVQITGLTTGKLIDFGLKDSLNMGGCMAPAACDTIYRNFCDFDRTPDDYDAIFTGDLGAVGKRILLDLLKEKGYDIESIYQDCGLLIFDGETQDTHSGGSGCGCSASVLAAYILPELAKGTWKKVLFVPTGALLSKTSFNEGDSIPGIAHAVVLEHVSKKDQKQ
;
A
#
# COMPACT_ATOMS: atom_id res chain seq x y z
N LEU A 1 -27.11 -16.03 -7.96
CA LEU A 1 -26.52 -15.23 -9.05
C LEU A 1 -27.10 -13.81 -9.12
N ALA A 2 -28.37 -13.57 -8.76
CA ALA A 2 -28.97 -12.24 -8.75
C ALA A 2 -28.32 -11.25 -7.78
N TYR A 3 -27.72 -11.73 -6.71
CA TYR A 3 -27.03 -10.88 -5.72
C TYR A 3 -25.62 -10.44 -6.15
N GLY A 4 -24.98 -11.15 -7.05
CA GLY A 4 -23.64 -10.78 -7.52
C GLY A 4 -23.58 -9.43 -8.25
N ASN A 5 -24.68 -9.03 -8.88
CA ASN A 5 -24.77 -7.78 -9.62
C ASN A 5 -25.27 -6.58 -8.78
N GLN A 6 -25.51 -6.78 -7.49
CA GLN A 6 -26.00 -5.75 -6.57
C GLN A 6 -24.92 -5.19 -5.64
N ARG A 7 -23.66 -5.43 -5.96
CA ARG A 7 -22.54 -4.87 -5.18
C ARG A 7 -22.46 -3.36 -5.38
N PRO A 8 -22.25 -2.56 -4.32
CA PRO A 8 -22.02 -1.13 -4.45
C PRO A 8 -20.70 -0.86 -5.18
N LEU A 9 -20.54 0.33 -5.75
CA LEU A 9 -19.31 0.75 -6.43
C LEU A 9 -18.09 0.80 -5.50
N SER A 10 -18.31 0.86 -4.19
CA SER A 10 -17.25 0.79 -3.16
C SER A 10 -16.75 -0.62 -2.88
N ALA A 11 -17.49 -1.66 -3.30
CA ALA A 11 -17.09 -3.05 -3.08
C ALA A 11 -15.82 -3.40 -3.86
N THR A 12 -15.04 -4.31 -3.28
CA THR A 12 -13.77 -4.81 -3.84
C THR A 12 -13.83 -6.33 -4.01
N TRP A 13 -12.98 -6.85 -4.86
CA TRP A 13 -12.77 -8.29 -4.99
C TRP A 13 -11.65 -8.76 -4.08
N THR A 14 -11.85 -9.93 -3.45
CA THR A 14 -10.79 -10.54 -2.65
C THR A 14 -9.63 -10.98 -3.54
N VAL A 15 -8.44 -10.50 -3.22
CA VAL A 15 -7.19 -10.91 -3.87
C VAL A 15 -6.73 -12.23 -3.26
N THR A 16 -6.61 -13.26 -4.11
CA THR A 16 -6.01 -14.54 -3.74
C THR A 16 -4.52 -14.47 -4.02
N GLY A 17 -3.72 -14.34 -2.97
CA GLY A 17 -2.27 -14.21 -3.11
C GLY A 17 -1.57 -14.15 -1.77
N SER A 18 -0.26 -14.25 -1.81
CA SER A 18 0.61 -14.10 -0.64
C SER A 18 1.95 -13.52 -1.07
N GLY A 19 2.65 -12.88 -0.14
CA GLY A 19 4.01 -12.40 -0.33
C GLY A 19 4.85 -12.73 0.89
N ALA A 20 6.13 -13.00 0.68
CA ALA A 20 7.10 -13.21 1.74
C ALA A 20 8.38 -12.43 1.43
N CYS A 21 8.95 -11.81 2.44
CA CYS A 21 10.19 -11.05 2.32
C CYS A 21 11.19 -11.54 3.38
N VAL A 22 12.46 -11.66 2.99
CA VAL A 22 13.56 -11.90 3.93
C VAL A 22 14.19 -10.54 4.26
N LEU A 23 14.28 -10.23 5.54
CA LEU A 23 14.95 -9.04 6.05
C LEU A 23 16.31 -9.41 6.62
N SER A 24 17.34 -8.62 6.28
CA SER A 24 18.68 -8.73 6.84
C SER A 24 19.07 -7.42 7.51
N GLY A 25 19.72 -7.49 8.67
CA GLY A 25 20.25 -6.32 9.38
C GLY A 25 21.66 -5.91 8.93
N THR A 26 22.25 -6.59 7.95
CA THR A 26 23.62 -6.36 7.48
C THR A 26 23.67 -6.17 5.97
N LEU A 27 24.55 -5.26 5.53
CA LEU A 27 25.00 -5.16 4.13
C LEU A 27 26.42 -5.72 4.02
N PRO A 28 26.82 -6.34 2.90
CA PRO A 28 25.99 -6.59 1.71
C PRO A 28 24.94 -7.67 1.95
N VAL A 29 23.82 -7.54 1.24
CA VAL A 29 22.83 -8.63 1.20
C VAL A 29 23.52 -9.88 0.64
N PRO A 30 23.36 -11.06 1.26
CA PRO A 30 23.93 -12.29 0.74
C PRO A 30 23.58 -12.48 -0.74
N GLU A 31 24.57 -12.80 -1.58
CA GLU A 31 24.32 -13.07 -2.98
C GLU A 31 23.35 -14.24 -3.09
N ILE A 32 22.13 -13.97 -3.59
CA ILE A 32 21.22 -15.03 -3.97
C ILE A 32 21.80 -15.62 -5.26
N PRO A 33 22.01 -16.93 -5.34
CA PRO A 33 22.58 -17.57 -6.52
C PRO A 33 21.79 -17.16 -7.78
N GLU A 34 22.47 -16.68 -8.81
CA GLU A 34 21.87 -16.15 -10.07
C GLU A 34 20.89 -17.10 -10.77
N LYS A 35 20.82 -18.35 -10.36
CA LYS A 35 19.96 -19.38 -10.96
C LYS A 35 18.55 -19.45 -10.42
N THR A 36 18.18 -18.64 -9.42
CA THR A 36 16.91 -18.86 -8.70
C THR A 36 15.79 -17.94 -9.10
N ASP A 37 16.03 -16.77 -9.68
CA ASP A 37 14.94 -15.92 -10.19
C ASP A 37 15.42 -14.87 -11.21
N PRO A 38 15.00 -14.97 -12.48
CA PRO A 38 15.29 -13.96 -13.49
C PRO A 38 14.61 -12.60 -13.23
N LEU A 39 13.70 -12.51 -12.25
CA LEU A 39 13.04 -11.26 -11.85
C LEU A 39 13.88 -10.46 -10.83
N ILE A 40 14.88 -11.08 -10.21
CA ILE A 40 15.80 -10.37 -9.31
C ILE A 40 16.92 -9.76 -10.17
N SER A 41 16.70 -8.53 -10.62
CA SER A 41 17.77 -7.75 -11.25
C SER A 41 18.92 -7.57 -10.27
N ALA A 42 20.09 -8.00 -10.71
CA ALA A 42 21.30 -7.91 -9.90
C ALA A 42 21.89 -6.49 -9.79
N GLU A 43 21.12 -5.43 -10.05
CA GLU A 43 21.63 -4.05 -10.14
C GLU A 43 21.69 -3.33 -8.78
N GLY A 44 20.84 -3.75 -7.82
CA GLY A 44 20.78 -3.16 -6.49
C GLY A 44 19.99 -3.99 -5.50
N CYS A 45 19.84 -3.47 -4.30
CA CYS A 45 18.96 -4.00 -3.27
C CYS A 45 18.02 -2.92 -2.76
N VAL A 46 17.04 -3.32 -1.95
CA VAL A 46 16.10 -2.40 -1.31
C VAL A 46 16.40 -2.31 0.17
N GLN A 47 16.51 -1.10 0.68
CA GLN A 47 16.73 -0.81 2.09
C GLN A 47 15.50 -0.14 2.71
N ILE A 48 15.18 -0.51 3.94
CA ILE A 48 14.21 0.21 4.77
C ILE A 48 14.96 1.36 5.46
N THR A 49 14.57 2.61 5.16
CA THR A 49 15.23 3.81 5.68
C THR A 49 14.34 4.63 6.61
N GLY A 50 13.08 4.25 6.76
CA GLY A 50 12.16 4.93 7.67
C GLY A 50 10.91 4.13 7.95
N LEU A 51 10.35 4.33 9.13
CA LEU A 51 9.11 3.71 9.58
C LEU A 51 8.23 4.79 10.22
N THR A 52 6.95 4.79 9.88
CA THR A 52 5.94 5.60 10.56
C THR A 52 4.87 4.68 11.13
N THR A 53 4.80 4.62 12.45
CA THR A 53 3.76 3.85 13.13
C THR A 53 2.45 4.62 13.07
N GLY A 54 1.47 4.05 12.39
CA GLY A 54 0.12 4.60 12.33
C GLY A 54 -0.68 4.31 13.59
N LYS A 55 -1.79 5.00 13.73
CA LYS A 55 -2.77 4.81 14.80
C LYS A 55 -4.12 4.40 14.23
N LEU A 56 -4.97 3.86 15.08
CA LEU A 56 -6.37 3.62 14.75
C LEU A 56 -7.09 4.94 14.53
N ILE A 57 -7.80 5.04 13.42
CA ILE A 57 -8.66 6.18 13.08
C ILE A 57 -10.07 5.63 12.83
N ASP A 58 -11.04 6.19 13.55
CA ASP A 58 -12.43 5.82 13.44
C ASP A 58 -13.29 7.04 13.12
N PHE A 59 -13.89 7.05 11.95
CA PHE A 59 -14.84 8.09 11.50
C PHE A 59 -16.30 7.66 11.67
N GLY A 60 -16.55 6.58 12.41
CA GLY A 60 -17.90 6.09 12.67
C GLY A 60 -18.54 5.38 11.49
N LEU A 61 -17.79 5.01 10.45
CA LEU A 61 -18.31 4.25 9.31
C LEU A 61 -18.63 2.81 9.72
N LYS A 62 -19.78 2.30 9.26
CA LYS A 62 -20.29 0.97 9.57
C LYS A 62 -20.52 0.11 8.32
N ASP A 63 -20.31 0.66 7.14
CA ASP A 63 -20.54 -0.03 5.87
C ASP A 63 -19.38 -0.98 5.55
N SER A 64 -19.62 -2.28 5.77
CA SER A 64 -18.65 -3.35 5.49
C SER A 64 -18.32 -3.53 3.99
N LEU A 65 -19.09 -2.92 3.11
CA LEU A 65 -18.84 -2.92 1.66
C LEU A 65 -18.08 -1.65 1.19
N ASN A 66 -17.66 -0.79 2.12
CA ASN A 66 -16.87 0.41 1.85
C ASN A 66 -15.61 0.46 2.71
N MET A 67 -14.79 -0.58 2.63
CA MET A 67 -13.54 -0.68 3.39
C MET A 67 -12.54 0.42 3.04
N GLY A 68 -12.47 0.84 1.77
CA GLY A 68 -11.63 1.94 1.36
C GLY A 68 -11.96 3.25 2.09
N GLY A 69 -13.25 3.54 2.28
CA GLY A 69 -13.70 4.69 3.07
C GLY A 69 -13.32 4.60 4.55
N CYS A 70 -13.34 3.39 5.13
CA CYS A 70 -12.92 3.16 6.52
C CYS A 70 -11.40 3.34 6.70
N MET A 71 -10.59 2.93 5.73
CA MET A 71 -9.12 2.92 5.82
C MET A 71 -8.45 4.23 5.38
N ALA A 72 -9.06 4.98 4.46
CA ALA A 72 -8.45 6.18 3.87
C ALA A 72 -8.07 7.25 4.92
N PRO A 73 -8.85 7.52 5.97
CA PRO A 73 -8.46 8.46 7.02
C PRO A 73 -7.18 8.05 7.78
N ALA A 74 -7.02 6.75 8.03
CA ALA A 74 -5.81 6.23 8.69
C ALA A 74 -4.59 6.34 7.77
N ALA A 75 -4.74 6.04 6.49
CA ALA A 75 -3.69 6.23 5.49
C ALA A 75 -3.28 7.71 5.39
N CYS A 76 -4.26 8.62 5.37
CA CYS A 76 -4.03 10.07 5.37
C CYS A 76 -3.24 10.52 6.61
N ASP A 77 -3.62 10.11 7.82
CA ASP A 77 -2.89 10.47 9.04
C ASP A 77 -1.44 9.96 9.01
N THR A 78 -1.23 8.73 8.54
CA THR A 78 0.09 8.11 8.49
C THR A 78 1.00 8.77 7.45
N ILE A 79 0.51 9.05 6.24
CA ILE A 79 1.26 9.75 5.19
C ILE A 79 1.61 11.16 5.66
N TYR A 80 0.64 11.89 6.20
CA TYR A 80 0.86 13.23 6.74
C TYR A 80 1.93 13.25 7.84
N ARG A 81 1.87 12.29 8.78
CA ARG A 81 2.89 12.16 9.84
C ARG A 81 4.26 11.82 9.27
N ASN A 82 4.32 10.94 8.28
CA ASN A 82 5.59 10.63 7.63
C ASN A 82 6.23 11.88 7.04
N PHE A 83 5.47 12.74 6.37
CA PHE A 83 6.00 14.01 5.86
C PHE A 83 6.48 14.93 6.98
N CYS A 84 5.70 15.08 8.05
CA CYS A 84 6.07 15.93 9.17
C CYS A 84 7.28 15.40 9.96
N ASP A 85 7.28 14.10 10.28
CA ASP A 85 8.29 13.50 11.17
C ASP A 85 9.66 13.38 10.50
N PHE A 86 9.70 13.26 9.18
CA PHE A 86 10.93 13.18 8.38
C PHE A 86 11.31 14.50 7.68
N ASP A 87 10.52 15.57 7.90
CA ASP A 87 10.67 16.86 7.19
C ASP A 87 10.71 16.67 5.66
N ARG A 88 9.70 15.98 5.14
CA ARG A 88 9.58 15.59 3.73
C ARG A 88 8.31 16.15 3.08
N THR A 89 8.35 16.17 1.76
CA THR A 89 7.25 16.56 0.89
C THR A 89 6.94 15.42 -0.10
N PRO A 90 5.86 15.49 -0.87
CA PRO A 90 5.64 14.54 -1.97
C PRO A 90 6.80 14.42 -2.96
N ASP A 91 7.53 15.52 -3.20
CA ASP A 91 8.67 15.56 -4.15
C ASP A 91 9.87 14.71 -3.69
N ASP A 92 9.91 14.30 -2.43
CA ASP A 92 10.93 13.40 -1.89
C ASP A 92 10.71 11.94 -2.23
N TYR A 93 9.58 11.61 -2.87
CA TYR A 93 9.20 10.24 -3.23
C TYR A 93 8.92 10.11 -4.72
N ASP A 94 9.42 9.04 -5.34
CA ASP A 94 9.10 8.69 -6.73
C ASP A 94 7.70 8.07 -6.84
N ALA A 95 7.25 7.37 -5.79
CA ALA A 95 5.92 6.82 -5.72
C ALA A 95 5.45 6.61 -4.26
N ILE A 96 4.12 6.68 -4.07
CA ILE A 96 3.44 6.36 -2.80
C ILE A 96 2.41 5.28 -3.09
N PHE A 97 2.53 4.13 -2.42
CA PHE A 97 1.63 3.00 -2.59
C PHE A 97 0.80 2.77 -1.34
N THR A 98 -0.53 2.73 -1.50
CA THR A 98 -1.42 2.21 -0.44
C THR A 98 -1.75 0.74 -0.65
N GLY A 99 -2.30 0.10 0.37
CA GLY A 99 -2.55 -1.33 0.38
C GLY A 99 -3.70 -1.75 -0.54
N ASP A 100 -4.90 -1.35 -0.19
CA ASP A 100 -6.12 -1.79 -0.86
C ASP A 100 -7.30 -0.82 -0.61
N LEU A 101 -7.02 0.48 -0.74
CA LEU A 101 -8.05 1.51 -0.64
C LEU A 101 -9.05 1.45 -1.78
N GLY A 102 -8.60 1.00 -2.95
CA GLY A 102 -9.39 0.95 -4.16
C GLY A 102 -9.81 2.34 -4.66
N ALA A 103 -10.69 2.38 -5.67
CA ALA A 103 -11.07 3.63 -6.34
C ALA A 103 -11.75 4.64 -5.41
N VAL A 104 -12.63 4.16 -4.52
CA VAL A 104 -13.36 5.03 -3.58
C VAL A 104 -12.41 5.56 -2.50
N GLY A 105 -11.63 4.69 -1.87
CA GLY A 105 -10.70 5.10 -0.82
C GLY A 105 -9.56 5.97 -1.35
N LYS A 106 -9.07 5.73 -2.58
CA LYS A 106 -8.13 6.62 -3.29
C LYS A 106 -8.65 8.06 -3.33
N ARG A 107 -9.89 8.25 -3.81
CA ARG A 107 -10.48 9.60 -3.92
C ARG A 107 -10.54 10.29 -2.57
N ILE A 108 -11.03 9.58 -1.55
CA ILE A 108 -11.12 10.11 -0.18
C ILE A 108 -9.72 10.49 0.34
N LEU A 109 -8.73 9.62 0.17
CA LEU A 109 -7.36 9.89 0.60
C LEU A 109 -6.77 11.14 -0.05
N LEU A 110 -6.91 11.26 -1.37
CA LEU A 110 -6.39 12.42 -2.11
C LEU A 110 -7.05 13.73 -1.66
N ASP A 111 -8.37 13.73 -1.45
CA ASP A 111 -9.10 14.90 -0.95
C ASP A 111 -8.63 15.28 0.47
N LEU A 112 -8.50 14.30 1.37
CA LEU A 112 -8.04 14.54 2.75
C LEU A 112 -6.60 15.06 2.81
N LEU A 113 -5.70 14.60 1.94
CA LEU A 113 -4.33 15.11 1.87
C LEU A 113 -4.26 16.50 1.25
N LYS A 114 -5.09 16.80 0.25
CA LYS A 114 -5.22 18.15 -0.32
C LYS A 114 -5.69 19.16 0.72
N GLU A 115 -6.62 18.80 1.60
CA GLU A 115 -7.02 19.64 2.75
C GLU A 115 -5.87 19.93 3.72
N LYS A 116 -4.89 19.04 3.81
CA LYS A 116 -3.67 19.21 4.60
C LYS A 116 -2.54 19.94 3.85
N GLY A 117 -2.78 20.32 2.59
CA GLY A 117 -1.81 21.04 1.75
C GLY A 117 -0.88 20.14 0.93
N TYR A 118 -1.15 18.85 0.85
CA TYR A 118 -0.31 17.91 0.07
C TYR A 118 -1.08 17.33 -1.12
N ASP A 119 -0.54 17.49 -2.32
CA ASP A 119 -1.03 16.83 -3.53
C ASP A 119 -0.07 15.70 -3.91
N ILE A 120 -0.56 14.46 -3.85
CA ILE A 120 0.21 13.26 -4.19
C ILE A 120 -0.31 12.55 -5.43
N GLU A 121 -1.30 13.12 -6.14
CA GLU A 121 -2.03 12.42 -7.20
C GLU A 121 -1.12 11.88 -8.32
N SER A 122 -0.09 12.63 -8.69
CA SER A 122 0.84 12.26 -9.77
C SER A 122 1.77 11.09 -9.44
N ILE A 123 2.04 10.85 -8.15
CA ILE A 123 2.93 9.78 -7.67
C ILE A 123 2.19 8.69 -6.90
N TYR A 124 0.88 8.80 -6.78
CA TYR A 124 0.06 7.87 -6.00
C TYR A 124 -0.37 6.64 -6.79
N GLN A 125 -0.23 5.49 -6.17
CA GLN A 125 -0.75 4.22 -6.64
C GLN A 125 -1.41 3.44 -5.50
N ASP A 126 -2.29 2.49 -5.85
CA ASP A 126 -2.95 1.61 -4.88
C ASP A 126 -2.82 0.16 -5.34
N CYS A 127 -2.36 -0.72 -4.44
CA CYS A 127 -2.13 -2.12 -4.78
C CYS A 127 -3.41 -2.83 -5.24
N GLY A 128 -4.56 -2.46 -4.66
CA GLY A 128 -5.85 -3.02 -5.06
C GLY A 128 -6.29 -2.60 -6.47
N LEU A 129 -5.85 -1.43 -6.94
CA LEU A 129 -6.11 -0.96 -8.31
C LEU A 129 -5.12 -1.54 -9.33
N LEU A 130 -3.93 -1.95 -8.89
CA LEU A 130 -2.91 -2.51 -9.78
C LEU A 130 -3.13 -3.99 -10.09
N ILE A 131 -3.78 -4.74 -9.20
CA ILE A 131 -3.84 -6.20 -9.29
C ILE A 131 -4.92 -6.70 -10.24
N PHE A 132 -5.93 -5.89 -10.53
CA PHE A 132 -7.01 -6.20 -11.47
C PHE A 132 -7.13 -5.11 -12.54
N ASP A 133 -7.54 -5.52 -13.74
CA ASP A 133 -7.93 -4.61 -14.80
C ASP A 133 -9.37 -4.13 -14.58
N GLY A 134 -9.52 -2.89 -14.13
CA GLY A 134 -10.83 -2.29 -13.85
C GLY A 134 -11.71 -2.03 -15.08
N GLU A 135 -11.13 -2.06 -16.31
CA GLU A 135 -11.88 -1.85 -17.55
C GLU A 135 -12.53 -3.15 -18.06
N THR A 136 -11.82 -4.27 -17.96
CA THR A 136 -12.25 -5.56 -18.49
C THR A 136 -12.80 -6.52 -17.45
N GLN A 137 -12.49 -6.28 -16.17
CA GLN A 137 -12.94 -7.07 -15.03
C GLN A 137 -13.91 -6.26 -14.17
N ASP A 138 -15.06 -6.80 -13.85
CA ASP A 138 -16.07 -6.14 -13.00
C ASP A 138 -15.67 -6.10 -11.52
N THR A 139 -14.58 -5.41 -11.23
CA THR A 139 -13.98 -5.33 -9.88
C THR A 139 -14.50 -4.18 -9.04
N HIS A 140 -15.33 -3.28 -9.61
CA HIS A 140 -15.84 -2.06 -8.99
C HIS A 140 -14.71 -1.20 -8.41
N SER A 141 -14.45 -1.26 -7.09
CA SER A 141 -13.40 -0.45 -6.45
C SER A 141 -12.00 -1.07 -6.53
N GLY A 142 -11.84 -2.23 -7.19
CA GLY A 142 -10.56 -2.91 -7.33
C GLY A 142 -10.41 -4.13 -6.42
N GLY A 143 -9.17 -4.52 -6.12
CA GLY A 143 -8.84 -5.64 -5.25
C GLY A 143 -8.68 -5.24 -3.79
N SER A 144 -8.93 -6.18 -2.87
CA SER A 144 -8.71 -6.01 -1.44
C SER A 144 -8.41 -7.35 -0.76
N GLY A 145 -7.93 -7.29 0.46
CA GLY A 145 -7.68 -8.47 1.29
C GLY A 145 -6.24 -8.58 1.77
N CYS A 146 -6.02 -9.47 2.74
CA CYS A 146 -4.74 -9.59 3.45
C CYS A 146 -3.54 -9.95 2.55
N GLY A 147 -3.77 -10.55 1.38
CA GLY A 147 -2.72 -10.87 0.41
C GLY A 147 -2.47 -9.76 -0.63
N CYS A 148 -3.31 -8.73 -0.72
CA CYS A 148 -3.26 -7.74 -1.79
C CYS A 148 -1.94 -6.97 -1.82
N SER A 149 -1.66 -6.20 -0.78
CA SER A 149 -0.44 -5.38 -0.72
C SER A 149 0.83 -6.21 -0.68
N ALA A 150 0.81 -7.38 -0.03
CA ALA A 150 1.97 -8.26 0.02
C ALA A 150 2.35 -8.82 -1.35
N SER A 151 1.36 -9.19 -2.16
CA SER A 151 1.58 -9.68 -3.54
C SER A 151 2.17 -8.60 -4.43
N VAL A 152 1.62 -7.38 -4.38
CA VAL A 152 2.12 -6.26 -5.20
C VAL A 152 3.50 -5.81 -4.71
N LEU A 153 3.74 -5.79 -3.39
CA LEU A 153 5.05 -5.49 -2.84
C LEU A 153 6.12 -6.45 -3.37
N ALA A 154 5.86 -7.76 -3.25
CA ALA A 154 6.84 -8.79 -3.62
C ALA A 154 7.02 -8.93 -5.14
N ALA A 155 5.94 -8.82 -5.92
CA ALA A 155 5.99 -9.08 -7.36
C ALA A 155 6.26 -7.84 -8.23
N TYR A 156 6.05 -6.64 -7.70
CA TYR A 156 6.16 -5.41 -8.48
C TYR A 156 7.04 -4.35 -7.81
N ILE A 157 6.69 -3.92 -6.59
CA ILE A 157 7.36 -2.76 -5.96
C ILE A 157 8.83 -3.06 -5.68
N LEU A 158 9.15 -4.18 -5.02
CA LEU A 158 10.53 -4.55 -4.69
C LEU A 158 11.38 -4.83 -5.93
N PRO A 159 10.91 -5.56 -6.96
CA PRO A 159 11.64 -5.72 -8.21
C PRO A 159 11.94 -4.41 -8.93
N GLU A 160 10.98 -3.49 -9.02
CA GLU A 160 11.20 -2.19 -9.68
C GLU A 160 12.17 -1.29 -8.89
N LEU A 161 12.09 -1.30 -7.56
CA LEU A 161 13.09 -0.65 -6.71
C LEU A 161 14.48 -1.28 -6.90
N ALA A 162 14.61 -2.59 -6.91
CA ALA A 162 15.89 -3.27 -7.10
C ALA A 162 16.55 -2.97 -8.46
N LYS A 163 15.74 -2.76 -9.50
CA LYS A 163 16.19 -2.27 -10.82
C LYS A 163 16.61 -0.80 -10.82
N GLY A 164 16.20 -0.02 -9.81
CA GLY A 164 16.43 1.43 -9.78
C GLY A 164 15.44 2.25 -10.59
N THR A 165 14.28 1.68 -10.97
CA THR A 165 13.18 2.41 -11.61
C THR A 165 12.71 3.54 -10.69
N TRP A 166 12.62 3.26 -9.39
CA TRP A 166 12.40 4.24 -8.33
C TRP A 166 13.60 4.25 -7.39
N LYS A 167 13.89 5.42 -6.85
CA LYS A 167 14.93 5.59 -5.82
C LYS A 167 14.33 5.51 -4.43
N LYS A 168 13.14 6.10 -4.23
CA LYS A 168 12.48 6.18 -2.94
C LYS A 168 10.97 6.01 -3.08
N VAL A 169 10.41 5.07 -2.35
CA VAL A 169 8.99 4.75 -2.32
C VAL A 169 8.48 4.80 -0.89
N LEU A 170 7.30 5.39 -0.69
CA LEU A 170 6.54 5.26 0.55
C LEU A 170 5.50 4.17 0.38
N PHE A 171 5.65 3.06 1.09
CA PHE A 171 4.72 1.95 1.10
C PHE A 171 3.85 1.99 2.35
N VAL A 172 2.53 2.10 2.16
CA VAL A 172 1.53 2.35 3.21
C VAL A 172 0.44 1.29 3.16
N PRO A 173 0.70 0.05 3.61
CA PRO A 173 -0.33 -0.97 3.71
C PRO A 173 -1.44 -0.54 4.67
N THR A 174 -2.67 -0.85 4.29
CA THR A 174 -3.90 -0.42 4.96
C THR A 174 -4.65 -1.62 5.55
N GLY A 175 -5.39 -1.39 6.61
CA GLY A 175 -6.22 -2.40 7.25
C GLY A 175 -7.49 -1.80 7.84
N ALA A 176 -8.56 -2.59 7.84
CA ALA A 176 -9.82 -2.28 8.50
C ALA A 176 -10.09 -3.30 9.61
N LEU A 177 -10.48 -2.83 10.78
CA LEU A 177 -10.76 -3.67 11.94
C LEU A 177 -12.23 -4.05 11.96
N LEU A 178 -12.52 -5.20 11.37
CA LEU A 178 -13.87 -5.75 11.32
C LEU A 178 -13.85 -7.21 11.79
N SER A 179 -14.72 -7.54 12.74
CA SER A 179 -15.00 -8.90 13.18
C SER A 179 -16.49 -9.23 13.02
N LYS A 180 -16.82 -10.51 13.04
CA LYS A 180 -18.23 -10.93 13.06
C LYS A 180 -18.97 -10.38 14.27
N THR A 181 -18.31 -10.28 15.41
CA THR A 181 -18.88 -9.74 16.65
C THR A 181 -19.18 -8.25 16.51
N SER A 182 -18.18 -7.44 16.18
CA SER A 182 -18.36 -5.99 16.02
C SER A 182 -19.37 -5.63 14.94
N PHE A 183 -19.38 -6.40 13.82
CA PHE A 183 -20.39 -6.23 12.78
C PHE A 183 -21.83 -6.48 13.28
N ASN A 184 -22.03 -7.58 14.01
CA ASN A 184 -23.35 -7.94 14.54
C ASN A 184 -23.82 -6.97 15.65
N GLU A 185 -22.90 -6.38 16.39
CA GLU A 185 -23.17 -5.36 17.42
C GLU A 185 -23.42 -3.98 16.81
N GLY A 186 -23.15 -3.82 15.51
CA GLY A 186 -23.34 -2.57 14.79
C GLY A 186 -22.28 -1.51 15.12
N ASP A 187 -21.09 -1.96 15.52
CA ASP A 187 -19.95 -1.10 15.77
C ASP A 187 -19.45 -0.45 14.49
N SER A 188 -18.70 0.64 14.64
CA SER A 188 -17.94 1.26 13.56
C SER A 188 -16.73 0.40 13.16
N ILE A 189 -16.18 0.69 11.98
CA ILE A 189 -15.03 -0.02 11.41
C ILE A 189 -13.83 0.92 11.42
N PRO A 190 -12.96 0.87 12.43
CA PRO A 190 -11.74 1.66 12.46
C PRO A 190 -10.77 1.23 11.38
N GLY A 191 -10.07 2.20 10.79
CA GLY A 191 -8.95 1.96 9.89
C GLY A 191 -7.60 2.06 10.60
N ILE A 192 -6.60 1.39 10.04
CA ILE A 192 -5.19 1.52 10.42
C ILE A 192 -4.31 1.49 9.18
N ALA A 193 -3.20 2.23 9.23
CA ALA A 193 -2.14 2.14 8.24
C ALA A 193 -0.80 2.40 8.91
N HIS A 194 0.23 1.68 8.49
CA HIS A 194 1.63 1.97 8.84
C HIS A 194 2.37 2.34 7.58
N ALA A 195 3.49 3.04 7.68
CA ALA A 195 4.29 3.37 6.51
C ALA A 195 5.74 2.91 6.65
N VAL A 196 6.28 2.44 5.51
CA VAL A 196 7.67 2.03 5.37
C VAL A 196 8.28 2.82 4.21
N VAL A 197 9.40 3.47 4.46
CA VAL A 197 10.21 4.09 3.40
C VAL A 197 11.16 3.05 2.86
N LEU A 198 11.06 2.79 1.56
CA LEU A 198 11.88 1.84 0.82
C LEU A 198 12.78 2.60 -0.15
N GLU A 199 14.08 2.38 -0.08
CA GLU A 199 15.05 3.05 -0.96
C GLU A 199 15.88 2.04 -1.74
N HIS A 200 16.16 2.39 -3.00
CA HIS A 200 17.11 1.67 -3.84
C HIS A 200 18.53 1.93 -3.36
N VAL A 201 19.31 0.88 -3.20
CA VAL A 201 20.76 0.94 -2.92
C VAL A 201 21.50 0.27 -4.06
N SER A 202 22.29 1.04 -4.79
CA SER A 202 23.07 0.52 -5.91
C SER A 202 24.19 -0.41 -5.43
N LYS A 203 24.65 -1.35 -6.30
CA LYS A 203 25.80 -2.21 -6.01
C LYS A 203 27.08 -1.43 -5.69
N LYS A 204 27.21 -0.21 -6.18
CA LYS A 204 28.39 0.64 -5.93
C LYS A 204 28.39 1.16 -4.49
N ASP A 205 27.21 1.49 -3.98
CA ASP A 205 27.04 2.06 -2.64
C ASP A 205 27.11 1.00 -1.54
N GLN A 206 26.91 -0.29 -1.89
CA GLN A 206 27.04 -1.42 -0.96
C GLN A 206 28.49 -1.75 -0.57
N LYS A 207 29.48 -1.16 -1.24
CA LYS A 207 30.93 -1.44 -1.02
C LYS A 207 31.63 -0.40 -0.16
N GLN A 208 30.92 0.59 0.33
CA GLN A 208 31.39 1.59 1.29
C GLN A 208 30.91 1.25 2.71
#